data_c05b3dea57ac2372ace69c352f8b5746
#
_entry.id   c05b3dea57ac2372ace69c352f8b5746
#
_cell.length_a   1.000
_cell.length_b   1.000
_cell.length_c   1.000
_cell.angle_alpha   90.00
_cell.angle_beta   90.00
_cell.angle_gamma   90.00
#
_symmetry.space_group_name_H-M   'P 1'
#
loop_
_entity.id
_entity.type
_entity.pdbx_description
1 polymer ?
#
loop_
_entity_poly.entity_id
_entity_poly.type
_entity_poly.pdbx_seq_one_letter_code
_entity_poly.pdbx_strand_id
1 'polypeptide(L)'
;RGISDKTNVVFATPGSVIFGVKIIADTLMQVIGRYNIHLKTFYAPIRIDSKNKIAYFKEVGEGENKCVVNENNILKEKHVGNEIMEIPFDFLHLAPPQQAPDFVRNSPLVNAAGWMDVNHNSMQSNKFANVFGLGDVAALPTAKTGAAIRKQVPVVVDNILKLINNKP
;
A
#
# COMPACT_ATOMS: atom_id res chain seq x y z
N ARG A 1 24.21 1.25 16.50
CA ARG A 1 24.61 2.65 16.65
C ARG A 1 26.03 2.78 16.16
N GLY A 2 26.35 3.83 15.38
CA GLY A 2 27.65 3.98 14.73
C GLY A 2 27.82 3.13 13.45
N ILE A 3 26.70 2.75 12.80
CA ILE A 3 26.70 1.97 11.55
C ILE A 3 26.04 2.75 10.40
N SER A 4 25.58 3.98 10.64
CA SER A 4 24.89 4.79 9.61
C SER A 4 25.73 4.96 8.33
N ASP A 5 27.03 5.16 8.51
CA ASP A 5 27.98 5.36 7.40
C ASP A 5 28.24 4.08 6.59
N LYS A 6 27.78 2.92 7.10
CA LYS A 6 27.91 1.59 6.47
C LYS A 6 26.57 1.02 6.00
N THR A 7 25.49 1.81 6.13
CA THR A 7 24.14 1.36 5.84
C THR A 7 23.52 2.23 4.76
N ASN A 8 23.06 1.60 3.69
CA ASN A 8 22.24 2.24 2.67
C ASN A 8 20.79 1.87 2.89
N VAL A 9 19.92 2.85 3.06
CA VAL A 9 18.49 2.65 3.22
C VAL A 9 17.78 2.95 1.90
N VAL A 10 16.99 2.00 1.42
CA VAL A 10 16.17 2.17 0.21
C VAL A 10 14.70 2.15 0.61
N PHE A 11 13.96 3.14 0.17
CA PHE A 11 12.50 3.14 0.22
C PHE A 11 11.96 3.01 -1.20
N ALA A 12 11.40 1.85 -1.53
CA ALA A 12 10.82 1.57 -2.84
C ALA A 12 9.28 1.56 -2.74
N THR A 13 8.63 2.21 -3.69
CA THR A 13 7.15 2.30 -3.77
C THR A 13 6.69 2.22 -5.22
N PRO A 14 5.56 1.56 -5.51
CA PRO A 14 4.96 1.60 -6.83
C PRO A 14 4.31 2.96 -7.16
N GLY A 15 4.09 3.81 -6.16
CA GLY A 15 3.53 5.14 -6.36
C GLY A 15 4.53 6.14 -6.93
N SER A 16 4.02 7.23 -7.46
CA SER A 16 4.81 8.38 -7.96
C SER A 16 5.35 9.29 -6.86
N VAL A 17 4.81 9.16 -5.64
CA VAL A 17 5.16 9.99 -4.49
C VAL A 17 5.32 9.11 -3.24
N ILE A 18 6.08 9.61 -2.27
CA ILE A 18 6.32 8.91 -1.01
C ILE A 18 5.05 8.78 -0.16
N PHE A 19 4.10 9.71 -0.30
CA PHE A 19 2.83 9.70 0.42
C PHE A 19 1.77 10.53 -0.31
N GLY A 20 0.49 10.10 -0.26
CA GLY A 20 -0.60 10.72 -1.02
C GLY A 20 -1.06 12.11 -0.51
N VAL A 21 -0.72 12.49 0.73
CA VAL A 21 -1.07 13.81 1.29
C VAL A 21 0.16 14.72 1.21
N LYS A 22 0.07 15.79 0.42
CA LYS A 22 1.21 16.64 0.06
C LYS A 22 1.99 17.17 1.27
N ILE A 23 1.34 17.74 2.28
CA ILE A 23 2.02 18.29 3.44
C ILE A 23 2.83 17.24 4.22
N ILE A 24 2.33 16.00 4.25
CA ILE A 24 3.04 14.87 4.86
C ILE A 24 4.18 14.42 3.95
N ALA A 25 3.94 14.36 2.65
CA ALA A 25 4.98 14.01 1.68
C ALA A 25 6.16 14.99 1.75
N ASP A 26 5.90 16.28 1.79
CA ASP A 26 6.92 17.33 1.91
C ASP A 26 7.77 17.15 3.20
N THR A 27 7.13 16.81 4.32
CA THR A 27 7.84 16.52 5.58
C THR A 27 8.68 15.24 5.47
N LEU A 28 8.12 14.18 4.87
CA LEU A 28 8.84 12.93 4.65
C LEU A 28 10.04 13.09 3.71
N MET A 29 9.93 13.95 2.69
CA MET A 29 11.08 14.26 1.82
C MET A 29 12.23 14.95 2.58
N GLN A 30 11.94 15.76 3.61
CA GLN A 30 12.99 16.29 4.49
C GLN A 30 13.66 15.17 5.31
N VAL A 31 12.89 14.16 5.74
CA VAL A 31 13.42 12.98 6.43
C VAL A 31 14.29 12.15 5.49
N ILE A 32 13.85 11.92 4.25
CA ILE A 32 14.62 11.28 3.18
C ILE A 32 15.99 11.94 3.03
N GLY A 33 16.01 13.27 2.89
CA GLY A 33 17.28 14.02 2.76
C GLY A 33 18.15 13.95 4.02
N ARG A 34 17.55 14.10 5.22
CA ARG A 34 18.27 14.06 6.50
C ARG A 34 19.01 12.75 6.74
N TYR A 35 18.42 11.63 6.34
CA TYR A 35 18.96 10.30 6.55
C TYR A 35 19.60 9.70 5.29
N ASN A 36 19.72 10.48 4.22
CA ASN A 36 20.28 10.05 2.95
C ASN A 36 19.64 8.74 2.44
N ILE A 37 18.30 8.68 2.48
CA ILE A 37 17.53 7.51 2.04
C ILE A 37 17.39 7.55 0.51
N HIS A 38 17.60 6.43 -0.14
CA HIS A 38 17.39 6.27 -1.58
C HIS A 38 15.91 6.04 -1.86
N LEU A 39 15.20 7.07 -2.30
CA LEU A 39 13.79 6.96 -2.69
C LEU A 39 13.70 6.41 -4.12
N LYS A 40 12.97 5.31 -4.28
CA LYS A 40 12.68 4.66 -5.57
C LYS A 40 11.16 4.66 -5.79
N THR A 41 10.68 5.55 -6.66
CA THR A 41 9.29 5.61 -7.11
C THR A 41 9.07 4.74 -8.35
N PHE A 42 7.85 4.31 -8.59
CA PHE A 42 7.45 3.41 -9.68
C PHE A 42 8.06 2.01 -9.61
N TYR A 43 8.53 1.59 -8.45
CA TYR A 43 9.09 0.27 -8.18
C TYR A 43 8.04 -0.63 -7.52
N ALA A 44 7.38 -1.50 -8.29
CA ALA A 44 6.45 -2.50 -7.76
C ALA A 44 7.18 -3.80 -7.42
N PRO A 45 7.19 -4.26 -6.16
CA PRO A 45 7.84 -5.51 -5.81
C PRO A 45 7.09 -6.69 -6.45
N ILE A 46 7.79 -7.58 -7.15
CA ILE A 46 7.21 -8.72 -7.86
C ILE A 46 7.75 -10.07 -7.37
N ARG A 47 8.96 -10.11 -6.84
CA ARG A 47 9.59 -11.33 -6.37
C ARG A 47 10.67 -11.05 -5.35
N ILE A 48 10.80 -11.91 -4.36
CA ILE A 48 11.88 -11.90 -3.40
C ILE A 48 12.64 -13.24 -3.49
N ASP A 49 13.94 -13.16 -3.75
CA ASP A 49 14.85 -14.28 -3.63
C ASP A 49 15.53 -14.22 -2.26
N SER A 50 14.95 -14.90 -1.30
CA SER A 50 15.42 -14.88 0.09
C SER A 50 16.77 -15.59 0.26
N LYS A 51 17.07 -16.57 -0.61
CA LYS A 51 18.34 -17.31 -0.57
C LYS A 51 19.53 -16.45 -1.00
N ASN A 52 19.35 -15.71 -2.10
CA ASN A 52 20.36 -14.81 -2.65
C ASN A 52 20.22 -13.38 -2.12
N LYS A 53 19.21 -13.10 -1.31
CA LYS A 53 18.89 -11.77 -0.75
C LYS A 53 18.74 -10.71 -1.84
N ILE A 54 17.89 -10.97 -2.84
CA ILE A 54 17.61 -10.07 -3.95
C ILE A 54 16.12 -9.78 -3.99
N ALA A 55 15.75 -8.50 -4.03
CA ALA A 55 14.40 -8.04 -4.31
C ALA A 55 14.28 -7.64 -5.78
N TYR A 56 13.24 -8.11 -6.46
CA TYR A 56 12.93 -7.81 -7.85
C TYR A 56 11.73 -6.89 -7.92
N PHE A 57 11.86 -5.86 -8.72
CA PHE A 57 10.82 -4.85 -8.92
C PHE A 57 10.49 -4.73 -10.40
N LYS A 58 9.21 -4.55 -10.70
CA LYS A 58 8.76 -4.15 -12.02
C LYS A 58 8.60 -2.63 -12.06
N GLU A 59 9.03 -2.02 -13.14
CA GLU A 59 8.70 -0.64 -13.47
C GLU A 59 7.21 -0.53 -13.78
N VAL A 60 6.52 0.41 -13.10
CA VAL A 60 5.09 0.66 -13.30
C VAL A 60 4.80 2.11 -13.69
N GLY A 61 5.84 2.89 -13.99
CA GLY A 61 5.72 4.24 -14.50
C GLY A 61 5.47 4.25 -16.01
N GLU A 62 4.77 5.26 -16.49
CA GLU A 62 4.48 5.48 -17.92
C GLU A 62 5.06 6.80 -18.41
N GLY A 63 5.44 6.86 -19.67
CA GLY A 63 5.97 8.06 -20.33
C GLY A 63 7.27 8.55 -19.68
N GLU A 64 7.30 9.79 -19.22
CA GLU A 64 8.43 10.39 -18.52
C GLU A 64 8.54 9.95 -17.04
N ASN A 65 7.49 9.32 -16.50
CA ASN A 65 7.42 8.84 -15.13
C ASN A 65 7.98 7.42 -15.04
N LYS A 66 9.28 7.29 -15.21
CA LYS A 66 9.98 5.99 -15.18
C LYS A 66 10.85 5.84 -13.96
N CYS A 67 11.17 4.58 -13.66
CA CYS A 67 12.19 4.26 -12.67
C CYS A 67 13.53 4.89 -13.07
N VAL A 68 14.22 5.47 -12.11
CA VAL A 68 15.59 5.93 -12.30
C VAL A 68 16.52 4.87 -11.71
N VAL A 69 17.10 4.05 -12.57
CA VAL A 69 18.15 3.09 -12.20
C VAL A 69 19.49 3.77 -12.27
N ASN A 70 20.22 3.75 -11.19
CA ASN A 70 21.58 4.25 -11.12
C ASN A 70 22.55 3.07 -10.97
N GLU A 71 22.98 2.52 -12.09
CA GLU A 71 23.79 1.30 -12.14
C GLU A 71 25.16 1.42 -11.47
N ASN A 72 25.68 2.64 -11.35
CA ASN A 72 26.96 2.90 -10.69
C ASN A 72 26.81 3.21 -9.20
N ASN A 73 25.68 2.90 -8.63
CA ASN A 73 25.40 3.25 -7.25
C ASN A 73 25.86 2.16 -6.28
N ILE A 74 25.96 2.59 -5.03
CA ILE A 74 26.30 1.73 -3.90
C ILE A 74 25.25 0.66 -3.61
N LEU A 75 24.04 0.77 -4.19
CA LEU A 75 22.93 -0.18 -4.03
C LEU A 75 23.12 -1.44 -4.86
N LYS A 76 24.06 -1.45 -5.81
CA LYS A 76 24.26 -2.54 -6.77
C LYS A 76 22.99 -2.88 -7.54
N GLU A 77 22.15 -1.87 -7.77
CA GLU A 77 20.94 -1.95 -8.54
C GLU A 77 21.26 -2.18 -10.01
N LYS A 78 20.50 -3.03 -10.68
CA LYS A 78 20.66 -3.25 -12.12
C LYS A 78 19.37 -3.73 -12.79
N HIS A 79 19.28 -3.52 -14.10
CA HIS A 79 18.28 -4.14 -14.94
C HIS A 79 18.62 -5.63 -15.20
N VAL A 80 17.60 -6.50 -15.10
CA VAL A 80 17.70 -7.95 -15.36
C VAL A 80 16.73 -8.43 -16.41
N GLY A 81 16.15 -7.51 -17.16
CA GLY A 81 15.20 -7.74 -18.24
C GLY A 81 14.40 -6.47 -18.52
N ASN A 82 13.46 -6.56 -19.44
CA ASN A 82 12.59 -5.44 -19.76
C ASN A 82 11.77 -5.05 -18.52
N GLU A 83 11.89 -3.81 -18.09
CA GLU A 83 11.14 -3.24 -16.96
C GLU A 83 11.36 -3.94 -15.61
N ILE A 84 12.37 -4.81 -15.47
CA ILE A 84 12.67 -5.50 -14.21
C ILE A 84 14.00 -5.02 -13.66
N MET A 85 14.00 -4.57 -12.43
CA MET A 85 15.18 -4.17 -11.66
C MET A 85 15.37 -5.13 -10.49
N GLU A 86 16.62 -5.42 -10.17
CA GLU A 86 16.99 -6.10 -8.94
C GLU A 86 17.80 -5.19 -8.02
N ILE A 87 17.54 -5.31 -6.73
CA ILE A 87 18.29 -4.65 -5.66
C ILE A 87 18.62 -5.71 -4.61
N PRO A 88 19.91 -5.97 -4.34
CA PRO A 88 20.32 -6.83 -3.25
C PRO A 88 20.04 -6.16 -1.91
N PHE A 89 19.75 -6.98 -0.88
CA PHE A 89 19.46 -6.48 0.46
C PHE A 89 20.11 -7.34 1.54
N ASP A 90 20.48 -6.76 2.66
CA ASP A 90 20.85 -7.46 3.88
C ASP A 90 19.64 -7.66 4.81
N PHE A 91 18.79 -6.64 4.88
CA PHE A 91 17.53 -6.64 5.60
C PHE A 91 16.42 -6.08 4.71
N LEU A 92 15.26 -6.73 4.70
CA LEU A 92 14.09 -6.31 3.93
C LEU A 92 12.86 -6.17 4.84
N HIS A 93 12.26 -4.98 4.84
CA HIS A 93 10.90 -4.78 5.33
C HIS A 93 9.97 -4.71 4.12
N LEU A 94 9.16 -5.75 3.92
CA LEU A 94 8.21 -5.83 2.82
C LEU A 94 6.79 -5.55 3.32
N ALA A 95 6.13 -4.56 2.70
CA ALA A 95 4.69 -4.34 2.84
C ALA A 95 4.00 -4.81 1.55
N PRO A 96 3.48 -6.04 1.51
CA PRO A 96 2.85 -6.58 0.30
C PRO A 96 1.53 -5.88 0.00
N PRO A 97 1.05 -5.91 -1.25
CA PRO A 97 -0.29 -5.45 -1.59
C PRO A 97 -1.35 -6.14 -0.72
N GLN A 98 -2.30 -5.36 -0.23
CA GLN A 98 -3.40 -5.87 0.58
C GLN A 98 -4.48 -6.49 -0.29
N GLN A 99 -5.15 -7.50 0.24
CA GLN A 99 -6.37 -8.09 -0.33
C GLN A 99 -7.34 -8.46 0.78
N ALA A 100 -8.63 -8.53 0.47
CA ALA A 100 -9.59 -9.04 1.43
C ALA A 100 -9.35 -10.53 1.72
N PRO A 101 -9.65 -11.01 2.93
CA PRO A 101 -9.54 -12.43 3.27
C PRO A 101 -10.35 -13.33 2.32
N ASP A 102 -9.89 -14.56 2.10
CA ASP A 102 -10.49 -15.46 1.12
C ASP A 102 -11.99 -15.74 1.38
N PHE A 103 -12.40 -15.84 2.63
CA PHE A 103 -13.82 -16.04 2.98
C PHE A 103 -14.70 -14.84 2.57
N VAL A 104 -14.14 -13.63 2.52
CA VAL A 104 -14.83 -12.45 1.98
C VAL A 104 -14.79 -12.47 0.46
N ARG A 105 -13.61 -12.68 -0.13
CA ARG A 105 -13.42 -12.69 -1.60
C ARG A 105 -14.26 -13.72 -2.31
N ASN A 106 -14.48 -14.89 -1.68
CA ASN A 106 -15.26 -15.99 -2.22
C ASN A 106 -16.76 -15.90 -1.85
N SER A 107 -17.20 -14.78 -1.25
CA SER A 107 -18.58 -14.54 -0.88
C SER A 107 -19.31 -13.66 -1.91
N PRO A 108 -20.65 -13.66 -1.92
CA PRO A 108 -21.42 -12.75 -2.77
C PRO A 108 -21.32 -11.27 -2.35
N LEU A 109 -20.62 -10.96 -1.27
CA LEU A 109 -20.52 -9.61 -0.71
C LEU A 109 -19.57 -8.68 -1.48
N VAL A 110 -18.70 -9.23 -2.34
CA VAL A 110 -17.61 -8.47 -2.96
C VAL A 110 -17.98 -7.79 -4.28
N ASN A 111 -17.25 -6.73 -4.58
CA ASN A 111 -17.20 -6.10 -5.90
C ASN A 111 -16.21 -6.82 -6.84
N ALA A 112 -16.06 -6.34 -8.07
CA ALA A 112 -15.14 -6.91 -9.06
C ALA A 112 -13.66 -6.88 -8.64
N ALA A 113 -13.27 -5.98 -7.72
CA ALA A 113 -11.91 -5.89 -7.19
C ALA A 113 -11.67 -6.82 -5.98
N GLY A 114 -12.66 -7.62 -5.59
CA GLY A 114 -12.55 -8.57 -4.47
C GLY A 114 -12.67 -7.98 -3.09
N TRP A 115 -13.11 -6.72 -2.96
CA TRP A 115 -13.39 -6.06 -1.69
C TRP A 115 -14.89 -6.05 -1.41
N MET A 116 -15.28 -6.07 -0.13
CA MET A 116 -16.68 -5.99 0.25
C MET A 116 -17.34 -4.73 -0.31
N ASP A 117 -18.38 -4.92 -1.11
CA ASP A 117 -19.13 -3.87 -1.78
C ASP A 117 -20.06 -3.16 -0.81
N VAL A 118 -19.70 -1.95 -0.44
CA VAL A 118 -20.44 -1.15 0.57
C VAL A 118 -20.73 0.26 0.05
N ASN A 119 -21.81 0.83 0.53
CA ASN A 119 -22.08 2.25 0.39
C ASN A 119 -21.04 3.07 1.18
N HIS A 120 -20.40 4.04 0.53
CA HIS A 120 -19.30 4.80 1.13
C HIS A 120 -19.70 5.67 2.33
N ASN A 121 -20.97 6.03 2.45
CA ASN A 121 -21.47 6.87 3.54
C ASN A 121 -21.98 6.04 4.72
N SER A 122 -22.71 4.96 4.45
CA SER A 122 -23.35 4.13 5.50
C SER A 122 -22.53 2.91 5.87
N MET A 123 -21.59 2.47 5.00
CA MET A 123 -20.86 1.21 5.11
C MET A 123 -21.75 -0.03 5.13
N GLN A 124 -23.01 0.12 4.72
CA GLN A 124 -23.95 -0.97 4.49
C GLN A 124 -23.62 -1.64 3.14
N SER A 125 -23.76 -2.94 3.06
CA SER A 125 -23.60 -3.66 1.80
C SER A 125 -24.59 -3.17 0.75
N ASN A 126 -24.10 -2.95 -0.48
CA ASN A 126 -24.96 -2.60 -1.60
C ASN A 126 -25.84 -3.77 -2.07
N LYS A 127 -25.59 -4.99 -1.58
CA LYS A 127 -26.32 -6.22 -1.97
C LYS A 127 -27.23 -6.76 -0.87
N PHE A 128 -26.88 -6.54 0.39
CA PHE A 128 -27.58 -7.13 1.54
C PHE A 128 -27.82 -6.09 2.63
N ALA A 129 -29.07 -5.70 2.83
CA ALA A 129 -29.43 -4.60 3.72
C ALA A 129 -29.11 -4.84 5.21
N ASN A 130 -28.93 -6.10 5.62
CA ASN A 130 -28.59 -6.48 6.99
C ASN A 130 -27.08 -6.73 7.21
N VAL A 131 -26.22 -6.40 6.23
CA VAL A 131 -24.78 -6.62 6.29
C VAL A 131 -24.05 -5.29 6.18
N PHE A 132 -23.06 -5.11 7.04
CA PHE A 132 -22.21 -3.93 7.07
C PHE A 132 -20.75 -4.35 6.98
N GLY A 133 -19.90 -3.49 6.38
CA GLY A 133 -18.47 -3.73 6.27
C GLY A 133 -17.66 -2.48 6.54
N LEU A 134 -16.58 -2.64 7.32
CA LEU A 134 -15.66 -1.55 7.64
C LEU A 134 -14.21 -2.06 7.68
N GLY A 135 -13.28 -1.14 7.74
CA GLY A 135 -11.86 -1.47 7.84
C GLY A 135 -11.29 -2.06 6.56
N ASP A 136 -10.38 -3.00 6.72
CA ASP A 136 -9.55 -3.51 5.63
C ASP A 136 -10.34 -4.32 4.58
N VAL A 137 -11.51 -4.86 4.94
CA VAL A 137 -12.32 -5.64 4.00
C VAL A 137 -13.16 -4.78 3.06
N ALA A 138 -13.49 -3.54 3.46
CA ALA A 138 -14.46 -2.70 2.77
C ALA A 138 -13.87 -1.99 1.55
N ALA A 139 -14.64 -1.90 0.47
CA ALA A 139 -14.32 -1.16 -0.74
C ALA A 139 -14.50 0.35 -0.53
N LEU A 140 -13.76 0.93 0.43
CA LEU A 140 -13.79 2.36 0.73
C LEU A 140 -12.60 3.08 0.10
N PRO A 141 -12.75 4.32 -0.37
CA PRO A 141 -11.67 5.11 -0.98
C PRO A 141 -10.74 5.72 0.10
N THR A 142 -10.38 4.91 1.09
CA THR A 142 -9.50 5.31 2.20
C THR A 142 -8.38 4.31 2.36
N ALA A 143 -7.27 4.74 2.96
CA ALA A 143 -6.20 3.83 3.34
C ALA A 143 -6.73 2.79 4.33
N LYS A 144 -6.33 1.54 4.12
CA LYS A 144 -6.68 0.41 4.99
C LYS A 144 -5.79 0.42 6.22
N THR A 145 -6.21 1.20 7.23
CA THR A 145 -5.43 1.44 8.45
C THR A 145 -6.32 1.39 9.69
N GLY A 146 -5.74 1.07 10.84
CA GLY A 146 -6.43 1.14 12.12
C GLY A 146 -6.96 2.55 12.47
N ALA A 147 -6.33 3.60 11.95
CA ALA A 147 -6.81 4.97 12.13
C ALA A 147 -8.14 5.23 11.39
N ALA A 148 -8.31 4.66 10.19
CA ALA A 148 -9.56 4.75 9.43
C ALA A 148 -10.72 4.08 10.18
N ILE A 149 -10.50 2.89 10.76
CA ILE A 149 -11.50 2.14 11.51
C ILE A 149 -12.09 2.97 12.66
N ARG A 150 -11.29 3.76 13.37
CA ARG A 150 -11.76 4.64 14.45
C ARG A 150 -12.86 5.62 14.00
N LYS A 151 -12.82 6.05 12.75
CA LYS A 151 -13.84 6.95 12.17
C LYS A 151 -15.02 6.20 11.57
N GLN A 152 -14.78 4.98 11.11
CA GLN A 152 -15.80 4.14 10.48
C GLN A 152 -16.74 3.49 11.50
N VAL A 153 -16.22 3.04 12.65
CA VAL A 153 -16.99 2.34 13.69
C VAL A 153 -18.24 3.14 14.15
N PRO A 154 -18.14 4.42 14.52
CA PRO A 154 -19.34 5.17 14.96
C PRO A 154 -20.42 5.23 13.89
N VAL A 155 -20.04 5.38 12.62
CA VAL A 155 -20.99 5.43 11.48
C VAL A 155 -21.70 4.09 11.31
N VAL A 156 -20.97 2.98 11.35
CA VAL A 156 -21.55 1.63 11.24
C VAL A 156 -22.49 1.35 12.41
N VAL A 157 -22.09 1.68 13.64
CA VAL A 157 -22.93 1.48 14.84
C VAL A 157 -24.23 2.26 14.73
N ASP A 158 -24.17 3.54 14.36
CA ASP A 158 -25.36 4.38 14.19
C ASP A 158 -26.32 3.80 13.13
N ASN A 159 -25.78 3.41 11.99
CA ASN A 159 -26.59 2.83 10.90
C ASN A 159 -27.18 1.45 11.26
N ILE A 160 -26.49 0.62 12.01
CA ILE A 160 -27.03 -0.63 12.53
C ILE A 160 -28.18 -0.35 13.49
N LEU A 161 -28.01 0.60 14.43
CA LEU A 161 -29.05 0.97 15.38
C LEU A 161 -30.28 1.58 14.70
N LYS A 162 -30.10 2.39 13.66
CA LYS A 162 -31.17 2.90 12.84
C LYS A 162 -31.95 1.76 12.16
N LEU A 163 -31.22 0.83 11.54
CA LEU A 163 -31.86 -0.32 10.89
C LEU A 163 -32.67 -1.16 11.87
N ILE A 164 -32.14 -1.48 13.06
CA ILE A 164 -32.84 -2.27 14.09
C ILE A 164 -34.08 -1.56 14.58
N ASN A 165 -34.03 -0.24 14.72
CA ASN A 165 -35.16 0.58 15.22
C ASN A 165 -36.10 1.06 14.12
N ASN A 166 -35.96 0.59 12.87
CA ASN A 166 -36.72 1.06 11.70
C ASN A 166 -36.72 2.59 11.55
N LYS A 167 -35.61 3.25 11.86
CA LYS A 167 -35.40 4.68 11.68
C LYS A 167 -34.67 4.96 10.36
N PRO A 168 -35.00 6.08 9.68
CA PRO A 168 -34.32 6.48 8.46
C PRO A 168 -32.85 6.88 8.71
#